data_8c4dcd209e7a936efac9d1ba08903c78
#
_entry.id   8c4dcd209e7a936efac9d1ba08903c78
#
_cell.length_a   1.000
_cell.length_b   1.000
_cell.length_c   1.000
_cell.angle_alpha   90.00
_cell.angle_beta   90.00
_cell.angle_gamma   90.00
#
_symmetry.space_group_name_H-M   'P 1'
#
loop_
_entity.id
_entity.type
_entity.pdbx_description
1 polymer ?
#
loop_
_entity_poly.entity_id
_entity_poly.type
_entity_poly.pdbx_seq_one_letter_code
_entity_poly.pdbx_strand_id
1 'polypeptide(L)'
;MDETIPTYEVLIVGGGVVGTALLYTLSKYTDIKNIGLIEKYSDFGLVNSASYNNSQTLHFGDIETNYSIDKAKSVKQMADMVMKYLESEKEHSSREKLFIKYSKMVLAVGKNQVQELKQRFVPFSELFPKLRIIERDEIGRIEPRVLEGRDPKQEIIALVTEDGYTVDYKRLCHSFVDNALRNNPQLDIHLNTKLLKISRNDDLYSVLTDKGELKSSVVMIAAGGHSLMIAKSLGYGKNLAVLSMAGSFYTAPKVLNGKVYTMQVPKLPFAAIHGDPEVHSEQITRFGPTAKPIFQLERHNMSTFTEYWKTFGIGLSPILSLLKIVSDKTLLSYIFVNFLYDLPLIGKRLFIKEVRKIVPSLKLSELKYAKGIGGTRPQIVNNTTRKLEMGEAKLSGEKIIFNITPSPGASTCLGNAYSDTQKIIEFLGNKFKFNKEAFEKDLIKYDFQETENRI
;
A
#
# COMPACT_ATOMS: atom_id res chain seq x y z
N MET A 1 -30.00 -11.04 -32.58
CA MET A 1 -29.15 -9.83 -32.72
C MET A 1 -27.77 -10.26 -32.23
N ASP A 2 -26.77 -10.28 -33.15
CA ASP A 2 -25.38 -10.47 -32.70
C ASP A 2 -25.03 -9.31 -31.79
N GLU A 3 -24.97 -9.54 -30.48
CA GLU A 3 -24.46 -8.53 -29.54
C GLU A 3 -23.02 -8.31 -29.89
N THR A 4 -22.69 -7.12 -30.35
CA THR A 4 -21.29 -6.75 -30.64
C THR A 4 -20.50 -6.79 -29.33
N ILE A 5 -19.42 -7.60 -29.27
CA ILE A 5 -18.55 -7.73 -28.08
C ILE A 5 -17.92 -6.37 -27.80
N PRO A 6 -18.11 -5.79 -26.58
CA PRO A 6 -17.49 -4.53 -26.21
C PRO A 6 -15.95 -4.60 -26.39
N THR A 7 -15.39 -3.60 -27.07
CA THR A 7 -13.97 -3.56 -27.39
C THR A 7 -13.37 -2.22 -26.93
N TYR A 8 -12.27 -2.26 -26.15
CA TYR A 8 -11.63 -1.11 -25.54
C TYR A 8 -10.22 -0.88 -26.10
N GLU A 9 -9.76 0.37 -26.10
CA GLU A 9 -8.33 0.67 -26.25
C GLU A 9 -7.57 0.16 -25.01
N VAL A 10 -8.12 0.39 -23.82
CA VAL A 10 -7.53 -0.04 -22.55
C VAL A 10 -8.60 -0.66 -21.66
N LEU A 11 -8.34 -1.86 -21.15
CA LEU A 11 -9.16 -2.51 -20.12
C LEU A 11 -8.36 -2.65 -18.82
N ILE A 12 -8.89 -2.10 -17.74
CA ILE A 12 -8.31 -2.20 -16.39
C ILE A 12 -9.05 -3.30 -15.62
N VAL A 13 -8.31 -4.24 -15.04
CA VAL A 13 -8.84 -5.32 -14.22
C VAL A 13 -8.48 -5.08 -12.76
N GLY A 14 -9.45 -4.67 -11.95
CA GLY A 14 -9.34 -4.41 -10.53
C GLY A 14 -9.61 -2.94 -10.16
N GLY A 15 -10.63 -2.73 -9.32
CA GLY A 15 -11.10 -1.43 -8.82
C GLY A 15 -10.47 -1.02 -7.48
N GLY A 16 -9.26 -1.51 -7.16
CA GLY A 16 -8.47 -1.02 -6.03
C GLY A 16 -7.78 0.30 -6.34
N VAL A 17 -7.08 0.89 -5.37
CA VAL A 17 -6.44 2.21 -5.48
C VAL A 17 -5.49 2.34 -6.67
N VAL A 18 -4.82 1.25 -7.08
CA VAL A 18 -3.91 1.27 -8.24
C VAL A 18 -4.68 1.35 -9.56
N GLY A 19 -5.72 0.52 -9.73
CA GLY A 19 -6.53 0.52 -10.96
C GLY A 19 -7.33 1.81 -11.12
N THR A 20 -7.90 2.33 -10.03
CA THR A 20 -8.67 3.59 -10.06
C THR A 20 -7.78 4.81 -10.25
N ALA A 21 -6.55 4.82 -9.72
CA ALA A 21 -5.56 5.87 -10.01
C ALA A 21 -5.15 5.89 -11.48
N LEU A 22 -4.98 4.71 -12.10
CA LEU A 22 -4.71 4.62 -13.54
C LEU A 22 -5.91 5.08 -14.37
N LEU A 23 -7.14 4.68 -14.00
CA LEU A 23 -8.37 5.13 -14.64
C LEU A 23 -8.46 6.66 -14.65
N TYR A 24 -8.24 7.29 -13.49
CA TYR A 24 -8.17 8.75 -13.36
C TYR A 24 -7.11 9.37 -14.28
N THR A 25 -5.90 8.80 -14.26
CA THR A 25 -4.78 9.35 -15.04
C THR A 25 -5.03 9.26 -16.54
N LEU A 26 -5.51 8.13 -17.04
CA LEU A 26 -5.87 7.96 -18.43
C LEU A 26 -6.99 8.90 -18.85
N SER A 27 -8.03 9.02 -18.03
CA SER A 27 -9.23 9.82 -18.35
C SER A 27 -8.96 11.32 -18.37
N LYS A 28 -8.11 11.81 -17.46
CA LYS A 28 -7.85 13.25 -17.33
C LYS A 28 -6.71 13.73 -18.20
N TYR A 29 -5.68 12.92 -18.38
CA TYR A 29 -4.42 13.37 -18.98
C TYR A 29 -4.11 12.73 -20.33
N THR A 30 -5.02 11.92 -20.89
CA THR A 30 -4.88 11.39 -22.24
C THR A 30 -6.11 11.68 -23.11
N ASP A 31 -5.96 11.52 -24.38
CA ASP A 31 -7.06 11.59 -25.35
C ASP A 31 -7.71 10.21 -25.64
N ILE A 32 -7.34 9.17 -24.90
CA ILE A 32 -7.99 7.86 -24.95
C ILE A 32 -9.42 7.98 -24.41
N LYS A 33 -10.42 7.62 -25.20
CA LYS A 33 -11.84 7.71 -24.80
C LYS A 33 -12.45 6.38 -24.43
N ASN A 34 -12.10 5.32 -25.14
CA ASN A 34 -12.71 4.01 -24.95
C ASN A 34 -11.92 3.17 -23.94
N ILE A 35 -12.22 3.40 -22.65
CA ILE A 35 -11.55 2.75 -21.51
C ILE A 35 -12.61 1.97 -20.72
N GLY A 36 -12.32 0.69 -20.46
CA GLY A 36 -13.11 -0.17 -19.59
C GLY A 36 -12.42 -0.43 -18.26
N LEU A 37 -13.21 -0.60 -17.20
CA LEU A 37 -12.74 -1.12 -15.91
C LEU A 37 -13.69 -2.22 -15.44
N ILE A 38 -13.13 -3.38 -15.04
CA ILE A 38 -13.89 -4.45 -14.39
C ILE A 38 -13.45 -4.63 -12.95
N GLU A 39 -14.41 -4.78 -12.03
CA GLU A 39 -14.18 -5.11 -10.63
C GLU A 39 -15.11 -6.27 -10.22
N LYS A 40 -14.55 -7.29 -9.59
CA LYS A 40 -15.32 -8.49 -9.19
C LYS A 40 -16.31 -8.27 -8.05
N TYR A 41 -16.12 -7.21 -7.28
CA TYR A 41 -16.99 -6.83 -6.18
C TYR A 41 -18.00 -5.74 -6.58
N SER A 42 -18.96 -5.51 -5.71
CA SER A 42 -20.05 -4.54 -5.92
C SER A 42 -19.61 -3.07 -5.77
N ASP A 43 -18.36 -2.83 -5.36
CA ASP A 43 -17.86 -1.48 -5.09
C ASP A 43 -16.33 -1.43 -5.19
N PHE A 44 -15.78 -0.24 -5.31
CA PHE A 44 -14.35 0.01 -5.38
C PHE A 44 -13.67 -0.12 -4.02
N GLY A 45 -12.41 -0.56 -4.02
CA GLY A 45 -11.55 -0.53 -2.85
C GLY A 45 -11.97 -1.47 -1.70
N LEU A 46 -12.72 -2.54 -1.94
CA LEU A 46 -13.26 -3.42 -0.90
C LEU A 46 -12.26 -4.43 -0.31
N VAL A 47 -11.09 -4.63 -0.92
CA VAL A 47 -10.11 -5.60 -0.43
C VAL A 47 -8.98 -4.87 0.33
N ASN A 48 -7.79 -4.77 -0.23
CA ASN A 48 -6.64 -4.18 0.46
C ASN A 48 -6.73 -2.65 0.57
N SER A 49 -7.51 -1.98 -0.29
CA SER A 49 -7.76 -0.53 -0.22
C SER A 49 -8.84 -0.16 0.81
N ALA A 50 -9.62 -1.12 1.32
CA ALA A 50 -10.58 -0.83 2.39
C ALA A 50 -9.86 -0.30 3.63
N SER A 51 -10.38 0.78 4.24
CA SER A 51 -9.73 1.49 5.35
C SER A 51 -9.39 0.61 6.55
N TYR A 52 -10.19 -0.42 6.80
CA TYR A 52 -9.95 -1.39 7.87
C TYR A 52 -8.93 -2.48 7.50
N ASN A 53 -8.52 -2.59 6.23
CA ASN A 53 -7.59 -3.63 5.77
C ASN A 53 -6.13 -3.17 5.62
N ASN A 54 -5.84 -1.90 5.89
CA ASN A 54 -4.50 -1.33 5.78
C ASN A 54 -4.17 -0.39 6.96
N SER A 55 -2.96 0.14 7.01
CA SER A 55 -2.52 1.08 8.05
C SER A 55 -3.03 2.51 7.85
N GLN A 56 -3.75 2.79 6.78
CA GLN A 56 -4.24 4.13 6.44
C GLN A 56 -3.11 5.18 6.30
N THR A 57 -1.85 4.77 6.29
CA THR A 57 -0.71 5.69 6.25
C THR A 57 -0.30 6.02 4.83
N LEU A 58 -0.17 7.31 4.53
CA LEU A 58 0.59 7.78 3.38
C LEU A 58 2.07 7.76 3.75
N HIS A 59 2.80 6.83 3.15
CA HIS A 59 4.24 6.64 3.38
C HIS A 59 5.06 7.53 2.47
N PHE A 60 5.92 8.37 3.04
CA PHE A 60 6.84 9.24 2.29
C PHE A 60 8.27 8.68 2.26
N GLY A 61 8.59 7.72 3.10
CA GLY A 61 9.94 7.17 3.22
C GLY A 61 10.83 7.90 4.23
N ASP A 62 10.30 8.85 4.98
CA ASP A 62 11.02 9.67 5.95
C ASP A 62 11.30 8.94 7.28
N ILE A 63 10.29 8.27 7.84
CA ILE A 63 10.38 7.54 9.11
C ILE A 63 10.53 6.02 8.94
N GLU A 64 10.42 5.49 7.74
CA GLU A 64 10.61 4.06 7.43
C GLU A 64 12.09 3.70 7.54
N THR A 65 12.52 3.22 8.73
CA THR A 65 13.94 3.04 9.06
C THR A 65 14.66 1.94 8.28
N ASN A 66 13.95 1.12 7.51
CA ASN A 66 14.51 0.12 6.60
C ASN A 66 14.66 0.58 5.15
N TYR A 67 14.32 1.84 4.81
CA TYR A 67 14.51 2.36 3.45
C TYR A 67 15.93 2.90 3.26
N SER A 68 16.51 2.62 2.08
CA SER A 68 17.67 3.37 1.59
C SER A 68 17.24 4.78 1.18
N ILE A 69 18.20 5.69 1.04
CA ILE A 69 17.94 7.07 0.61
C ILE A 69 17.31 7.11 -0.79
N ASP A 70 17.78 6.27 -1.72
CA ASP A 70 17.22 6.20 -3.08
C ASP A 70 15.77 5.71 -3.08
N LYS A 71 15.46 4.69 -2.27
CA LYS A 71 14.09 4.21 -2.11
C LYS A 71 13.21 5.28 -1.47
N ALA A 72 13.70 5.97 -0.45
CA ALA A 72 12.97 7.06 0.19
C ALA A 72 12.69 8.20 -0.80
N LYS A 73 13.67 8.59 -1.61
CA LYS A 73 13.52 9.61 -2.67
C LYS A 73 12.44 9.23 -3.68
N SER A 74 12.48 8.00 -4.17
CA SER A 74 11.48 7.50 -5.13
C SER A 74 10.07 7.46 -4.53
N VAL A 75 9.93 6.93 -3.31
CA VAL A 75 8.64 6.85 -2.62
C VAL A 75 8.10 8.25 -2.30
N LYS A 76 8.96 9.17 -1.86
CA LYS A 76 8.58 10.56 -1.60
C LYS A 76 7.96 11.22 -2.82
N GLN A 77 8.64 11.16 -3.98
CA GLN A 77 8.14 11.75 -5.21
C GLN A 77 6.73 11.27 -5.57
N MET A 78 6.48 9.96 -5.44
CA MET A 78 5.18 9.37 -5.74
C MET A 78 4.13 9.68 -4.67
N ALA A 79 4.51 9.72 -3.40
CA ALA A 79 3.60 10.08 -2.30
C ALA A 79 3.21 11.56 -2.33
N ASP A 80 4.12 12.44 -2.74
CA ASP A 80 3.86 13.86 -2.95
C ASP A 80 2.77 14.07 -4.03
N MET A 81 2.73 13.24 -5.08
CA MET A 81 1.64 13.27 -6.09
C MET A 81 0.27 12.95 -5.46
N VAL A 82 0.23 11.91 -4.62
CA VAL A 82 -1.01 11.54 -3.91
C VAL A 82 -1.43 12.66 -2.96
N MET A 83 -0.46 13.27 -2.27
CA MET A 83 -0.77 14.36 -1.34
C MET A 83 -1.35 15.58 -2.06
N LYS A 84 -0.74 15.98 -3.18
CA LYS A 84 -1.27 17.08 -4.01
C LYS A 84 -2.70 16.81 -4.51
N TYR A 85 -2.95 15.58 -4.96
CA TYR A 85 -4.30 15.18 -5.34
C TYR A 85 -5.28 15.32 -4.16
N LEU A 86 -4.90 14.82 -2.98
CA LEU A 86 -5.75 14.92 -1.79
C LEU A 86 -6.02 16.37 -1.37
N GLU A 87 -5.04 17.25 -1.50
CA GLU A 87 -5.18 18.68 -1.21
C GLU A 87 -6.12 19.38 -2.20
N SER A 88 -6.02 19.05 -3.50
CA SER A 88 -6.93 19.58 -4.52
C SER A 88 -8.39 19.14 -4.31
N GLU A 89 -8.60 17.93 -3.81
CA GLU A 89 -9.95 17.42 -3.53
C GLU A 89 -10.57 17.96 -2.23
N LYS A 90 -9.75 18.46 -1.30
CA LYS A 90 -10.22 19.05 -0.04
C LYS A 90 -11.17 20.21 -0.26
N GLU A 91 -10.97 21.00 -1.31
CA GLU A 91 -11.80 22.13 -1.67
C GLU A 91 -13.15 21.71 -2.26
N HIS A 92 -13.25 20.51 -2.83
CA HIS A 92 -14.43 20.02 -3.56
C HIS A 92 -15.31 19.07 -2.74
N SER A 93 -14.80 18.47 -1.65
CA SER A 93 -15.54 17.49 -0.85
C SER A 93 -16.06 18.09 0.47
N SER A 94 -17.30 18.51 0.48
CA SER A 94 -17.93 19.21 1.62
C SER A 94 -18.41 18.30 2.77
N ARG A 95 -18.34 16.98 2.69
CA ARG A 95 -19.00 16.11 3.68
C ARG A 95 -18.18 14.98 4.31
N GLU A 96 -17.09 14.51 3.72
CA GLU A 96 -16.35 13.40 4.27
C GLU A 96 -14.84 13.57 4.07
N LYS A 97 -14.08 13.52 5.16
CA LYS A 97 -12.63 13.69 5.12
C LYS A 97 -11.97 12.53 4.37
N LEU A 98 -11.30 12.80 3.25
CA LEU A 98 -10.45 11.82 2.55
C LEU A 98 -9.19 11.49 3.36
N PHE A 99 -8.70 12.45 4.12
CA PHE A 99 -7.51 12.30 4.94
C PHE A 99 -7.55 13.20 6.18
N ILE A 100 -6.72 12.84 7.15
CA ILE A 100 -6.45 13.64 8.35
C ILE A 100 -4.94 13.79 8.47
N LYS A 101 -4.47 15.01 8.76
CA LYS A 101 -3.06 15.29 9.01
C LYS A 101 -2.75 15.13 10.50
N TYR A 102 -1.65 14.44 10.80
CA TYR A 102 -1.10 14.24 12.13
C TYR A 102 0.41 14.43 12.12
N SER A 103 1.01 14.69 13.27
CA SER A 103 2.43 14.44 13.44
C SER A 103 2.72 12.94 13.35
N LYS A 104 3.88 12.57 12.85
CA LYS A 104 4.38 11.19 12.91
C LYS A 104 5.81 11.17 13.43
N MET A 105 6.12 10.14 14.21
CA MET A 105 7.47 9.95 14.73
C MET A 105 7.88 8.48 14.75
N VAL A 106 9.18 8.22 14.68
CA VAL A 106 9.78 6.93 14.97
C VAL A 106 10.64 7.05 16.21
N LEU A 107 10.38 6.19 17.20
CA LEU A 107 11.08 6.16 18.48
C LEU A 107 12.35 5.30 18.38
N ALA A 108 13.45 5.82 18.88
CA ALA A 108 14.66 5.06 19.20
C ALA A 108 14.83 5.01 20.72
N VAL A 109 14.91 3.81 21.26
CA VAL A 109 14.94 3.56 22.71
C VAL A 109 16.20 2.76 23.06
N GLY A 110 17.03 3.32 23.93
CA GLY A 110 18.34 2.77 24.32
C GLY A 110 19.48 3.14 23.37
N LYS A 111 20.70 3.05 23.86
CA LYS A 111 21.93 3.54 23.19
C LYS A 111 22.05 3.16 21.72
N ASN A 112 21.86 1.88 21.40
CA ASN A 112 22.08 1.37 20.04
C ASN A 112 21.08 1.98 19.05
N GLN A 113 19.78 2.00 19.38
CA GLN A 113 18.77 2.59 18.51
C GLN A 113 18.93 4.11 18.38
N VAL A 114 19.30 4.79 19.46
CA VAL A 114 19.58 6.23 19.47
C VAL A 114 20.73 6.57 18.51
N GLN A 115 21.81 5.80 18.57
CA GLN A 115 22.96 6.01 17.68
C GLN A 115 22.59 5.72 16.21
N GLU A 116 21.89 4.63 15.94
CA GLU A 116 21.42 4.26 14.61
C GLU A 116 20.49 5.33 14.00
N LEU A 117 19.56 5.85 14.80
CA LEU A 117 18.62 6.87 14.35
C LEU A 117 19.32 8.22 14.07
N LYS A 118 20.30 8.60 14.88
CA LYS A 118 21.13 9.79 14.64
C LYS A 118 21.95 9.67 13.34
N GLN A 119 22.54 8.51 13.08
CA GLN A 119 23.28 8.28 11.84
C GLN A 119 22.37 8.35 10.61
N ARG A 120 21.15 7.79 10.72
CA ARG A 120 20.14 7.84 9.66
C ARG A 120 19.69 9.26 9.37
N PHE A 121 19.51 10.09 10.38
CA PHE A 121 19.02 11.46 10.25
C PHE A 121 19.86 12.30 9.28
N VAL A 122 21.18 12.17 9.30
CA VAL A 122 22.09 13.02 8.53
C VAL A 122 21.75 13.03 7.03
N PRO A 123 21.74 11.88 6.30
CA PRO A 123 21.40 11.89 4.88
C PRO A 123 19.90 12.12 4.61
N PHE A 124 19.03 11.85 5.59
CA PHE A 124 17.58 11.99 5.40
C PHE A 124 17.08 13.42 5.61
N SER A 125 17.75 14.23 6.44
CA SER A 125 17.38 15.63 6.67
C SER A 125 17.50 16.51 5.42
N GLU A 126 18.42 16.18 4.50
CA GLU A 126 18.53 16.87 3.21
C GLU A 126 17.32 16.58 2.30
N LEU A 127 16.85 15.32 2.30
CA LEU A 127 15.68 14.91 1.49
C LEU A 127 14.35 15.35 2.11
N PHE A 128 14.30 15.45 3.45
CA PHE A 128 13.11 15.77 4.23
C PHE A 128 13.40 16.96 5.17
N PRO A 129 13.33 18.20 4.68
CA PRO A 129 13.71 19.39 5.46
C PRO A 129 12.89 19.63 6.74
N LYS A 130 11.67 19.07 6.80
CA LYS A 130 10.82 19.14 8.00
C LYS A 130 11.08 18.02 9.01
N LEU A 131 11.93 17.06 8.66
CA LEU A 131 12.33 15.97 9.56
C LEU A 131 13.32 16.52 10.59
N ARG A 132 13.09 16.24 11.86
CA ARG A 132 13.97 16.68 12.94
C ARG A 132 14.07 15.63 14.03
N ILE A 133 15.22 15.63 14.73
CA ILE A 133 15.40 14.86 15.96
C ILE A 133 14.82 15.66 17.11
N ILE A 134 14.05 14.96 17.95
CA ILE A 134 13.55 15.51 19.22
C ILE A 134 13.97 14.62 20.37
N GLU A 135 14.16 15.24 21.52
CA GLU A 135 14.57 14.59 22.77
C GLU A 135 13.35 14.37 23.70
N ARG A 136 13.62 13.74 24.84
CA ARG A 136 12.62 13.30 25.82
C ARG A 136 11.55 14.35 26.12
N ASP A 137 11.96 15.58 26.46
CA ASP A 137 11.01 16.61 26.91
C ASP A 137 10.03 17.02 25.79
N GLU A 138 10.52 17.08 24.58
CA GLU A 138 9.68 17.41 23.42
C GLU A 138 8.81 16.21 23.03
N ILE A 139 9.31 14.97 23.11
CA ILE A 139 8.49 13.77 22.95
C ILE A 139 7.31 13.79 23.93
N GLY A 140 7.58 14.14 25.21
CA GLY A 140 6.55 14.21 26.24
C GLY A 140 5.50 15.31 26.00
N ARG A 141 5.87 16.40 25.33
CA ARG A 141 4.92 17.46 24.95
C ARG A 141 4.01 17.04 23.79
N ILE A 142 4.56 16.32 22.80
CA ILE A 142 3.80 15.87 21.62
C ILE A 142 2.99 14.62 21.96
N GLU A 143 3.60 13.63 22.61
CA GLU A 143 3.03 12.32 22.93
C GLU A 143 3.26 11.94 24.40
N PRO A 144 2.49 12.52 25.34
CA PRO A 144 2.71 12.31 26.77
C PRO A 144 2.73 10.84 27.20
N ARG A 145 1.86 10.04 26.60
CA ARG A 145 1.72 8.61 26.91
C ARG A 145 2.93 7.77 26.49
N VAL A 146 3.80 8.28 25.63
CA VAL A 146 5.07 7.63 25.25
C VAL A 146 6.04 7.60 26.41
N LEU A 147 5.99 8.60 27.29
CA LEU A 147 6.88 8.70 28.45
C LEU A 147 6.25 8.20 29.76
N GLU A 148 4.94 8.14 29.85
CA GLU A 148 4.22 7.69 31.04
C GLU A 148 4.61 6.23 31.38
N GLY A 149 5.20 6.03 32.57
CA GLY A 149 5.68 4.71 33.01
C GLY A 149 7.01 4.27 32.37
N ARG A 150 7.66 5.11 31.59
CA ARG A 150 9.01 4.84 31.03
C ARG A 150 10.08 5.25 32.03
N ASP A 151 11.11 4.40 32.20
CA ASP A 151 12.27 4.71 33.06
C ASP A 151 12.87 6.06 32.66
N PRO A 152 12.99 7.02 33.60
CA PRO A 152 13.59 8.33 33.35
C PRO A 152 15.04 8.26 32.84
N LYS A 153 15.79 7.22 33.23
CA LYS A 153 17.20 7.02 32.83
C LYS A 153 17.35 6.36 31.45
N GLN A 154 16.28 5.83 30.88
CA GLN A 154 16.33 5.20 29.58
C GLN A 154 16.53 6.25 28.48
N GLU A 155 17.60 6.15 27.71
CA GLU A 155 17.83 7.02 26.56
C GLU A 155 16.69 6.86 25.55
N ILE A 156 16.14 7.97 25.08
CA ILE A 156 15.09 8.01 24.07
C ILE A 156 15.21 9.28 23.24
N ILE A 157 15.12 9.12 21.94
CA ILE A 157 14.90 10.21 20.96
C ILE A 157 13.84 9.79 19.97
N ALA A 158 13.36 10.73 19.17
CA ALA A 158 12.53 10.42 18.02
C ALA A 158 12.95 11.23 16.79
N LEU A 159 12.78 10.64 15.59
CA LEU A 159 12.65 11.44 14.39
C LEU A 159 11.17 11.81 14.23
N VAL A 160 10.87 13.08 14.08
CA VAL A 160 9.51 13.60 13.97
C VAL A 160 9.35 14.46 12.72
N THR A 161 8.19 14.39 12.13
CA THR A 161 7.72 15.31 11.09
C THR A 161 6.24 15.61 11.28
N GLU A 162 5.80 16.78 10.84
CA GLU A 162 4.38 17.17 10.81
C GLU A 162 3.63 16.63 9.58
N ASP A 163 4.35 16.03 8.62
CA ASP A 163 3.79 15.51 7.39
C ASP A 163 3.35 14.04 7.54
N GLY A 164 2.54 13.77 8.54
CA GLY A 164 1.87 12.49 8.75
C GLY A 164 0.41 12.55 8.28
N TYR A 165 0.02 11.60 7.43
CA TYR A 165 -1.33 11.57 6.88
C TYR A 165 -1.96 10.21 7.09
N THR A 166 -3.19 10.21 7.59
CA THR A 166 -4.07 9.05 7.61
C THR A 166 -5.08 9.22 6.48
N VAL A 167 -5.11 8.28 5.54
CA VAL A 167 -5.90 8.36 4.30
C VAL A 167 -6.90 7.23 4.25
N ASP A 168 -8.15 7.52 3.92
CA ASP A 168 -9.14 6.54 3.55
C ASP A 168 -8.96 6.15 2.08
N TYR A 169 -8.22 5.07 1.85
CA TYR A 169 -7.93 4.62 0.49
C TYR A 169 -9.14 4.08 -0.26
N LYS A 170 -10.20 3.65 0.43
CA LYS A 170 -11.46 3.29 -0.24
C LYS A 170 -12.12 4.54 -0.81
N ARG A 171 -12.24 5.61 -0.02
CA ARG A 171 -12.76 6.90 -0.49
C ARG A 171 -11.88 7.51 -1.58
N LEU A 172 -10.57 7.33 -1.49
CA LEU A 172 -9.65 7.75 -2.55
C LEU A 172 -9.93 7.01 -3.87
N CYS A 173 -10.27 5.71 -3.84
CA CYS A 173 -10.70 4.99 -5.04
C CYS A 173 -11.96 5.64 -5.65
N HIS A 174 -12.97 5.96 -4.84
CA HIS A 174 -14.18 6.63 -5.31
C HIS A 174 -13.87 8.01 -5.89
N SER A 175 -13.05 8.83 -5.21
CA SER A 175 -12.63 10.14 -5.70
C SER A 175 -11.94 10.05 -7.06
N PHE A 176 -11.05 9.07 -7.27
CA PHE A 176 -10.43 8.84 -8.58
C PHE A 176 -11.45 8.48 -9.66
N VAL A 177 -12.41 7.61 -9.34
CA VAL A 177 -13.46 7.21 -10.28
C VAL A 177 -14.37 8.36 -10.63
N ASP A 178 -14.82 9.14 -9.64
CA ASP A 178 -15.69 10.29 -9.85
C ASP A 178 -15.00 11.35 -10.73
N ASN A 179 -13.71 11.60 -10.48
CA ASN A 179 -12.91 12.49 -11.31
C ASN A 179 -12.69 11.94 -12.72
N ALA A 180 -12.48 10.63 -12.85
CA ALA A 180 -12.34 9.97 -14.15
C ALA A 180 -13.61 10.13 -14.99
N LEU A 181 -14.79 9.88 -14.41
CA LEU A 181 -16.10 10.04 -15.08
C LEU A 181 -16.39 11.49 -15.49
N ARG A 182 -15.99 12.47 -14.66
CA ARG A 182 -16.13 13.90 -15.03
C ARG A 182 -15.27 14.27 -16.26
N ASN A 183 -14.08 13.68 -16.39
CA ASN A 183 -13.16 13.97 -17.50
C ASN A 183 -13.43 13.11 -18.75
N ASN A 184 -14.00 11.92 -18.58
CA ASN A 184 -14.38 11.03 -19.66
C ASN A 184 -15.72 10.34 -19.35
N PRO A 185 -16.86 10.93 -19.75
CA PRO A 185 -18.18 10.33 -19.53
C PRO A 185 -18.44 9.03 -20.32
N GLN A 186 -17.54 8.67 -21.25
CA GLN A 186 -17.65 7.44 -22.06
C GLN A 186 -17.00 6.21 -21.40
N LEU A 187 -16.50 6.36 -20.17
CA LEU A 187 -15.94 5.24 -19.41
C LEU A 187 -16.99 4.16 -19.19
N ASP A 188 -16.57 2.91 -19.40
CA ASP A 188 -17.40 1.75 -19.15
C ASP A 188 -16.91 1.00 -17.89
N ILE A 189 -17.72 0.99 -16.85
CA ILE A 189 -17.35 0.45 -15.53
C ILE A 189 -18.28 -0.72 -15.19
N HIS A 190 -17.68 -1.89 -15.04
CA HIS A 190 -18.39 -3.13 -14.75
C HIS A 190 -18.07 -3.62 -13.34
N LEU A 191 -18.92 -3.29 -12.38
CA LEU A 191 -18.90 -3.87 -11.04
C LEU A 191 -19.53 -5.26 -11.03
N ASN A 192 -19.26 -6.06 -9.99
CA ASN A 192 -19.70 -7.47 -9.88
C ASN A 192 -19.31 -8.30 -11.11
N THR A 193 -18.14 -8.01 -11.71
CA THR A 193 -17.67 -8.64 -12.94
C THR A 193 -16.31 -9.27 -12.72
N LYS A 194 -16.30 -10.60 -12.62
CA LYS A 194 -15.09 -11.39 -12.33
C LYS A 194 -14.41 -11.84 -13.63
N LEU A 195 -13.11 -11.55 -13.76
CA LEU A 195 -12.27 -12.15 -14.79
C LEU A 195 -12.19 -13.67 -14.57
N LEU A 196 -12.55 -14.47 -15.56
CA LEU A 196 -12.44 -15.93 -15.55
C LEU A 196 -11.23 -16.41 -16.34
N LYS A 197 -11.02 -15.86 -17.55
CA LYS A 197 -9.95 -16.24 -18.45
C LYS A 197 -9.52 -15.03 -19.27
N ILE A 198 -8.24 -14.95 -19.59
CA ILE A 198 -7.70 -14.00 -20.55
C ILE A 198 -6.85 -14.76 -21.56
N SER A 199 -6.98 -14.41 -22.82
CA SER A 199 -6.17 -14.94 -23.91
C SER A 199 -5.90 -13.83 -24.91
N ARG A 200 -4.85 -13.98 -25.70
CA ARG A 200 -4.54 -13.06 -26.78
C ARG A 200 -4.91 -13.72 -28.10
N ASN A 201 -5.67 -13.01 -28.92
CA ASN A 201 -6.05 -13.40 -30.26
C ASN A 201 -5.63 -12.26 -31.18
N ASP A 202 -4.61 -12.49 -32.01
CA ASP A 202 -4.00 -11.50 -32.89
C ASP A 202 -3.57 -10.24 -32.15
N ASP A 203 -4.15 -9.09 -32.45
CA ASP A 203 -3.84 -7.78 -31.89
C ASP A 203 -4.66 -7.42 -30.63
N LEU A 204 -5.66 -8.23 -30.27
CA LEU A 204 -6.56 -7.96 -29.15
C LEU A 204 -6.45 -9.05 -28.07
N TYR A 205 -6.67 -8.64 -26.84
CA TYR A 205 -6.98 -9.55 -25.75
C TYR A 205 -8.47 -9.86 -25.71
N SER A 206 -8.80 -11.15 -25.62
CA SER A 206 -10.12 -11.66 -25.24
C SER A 206 -10.14 -11.86 -23.72
N VAL A 207 -11.06 -11.21 -23.06
CA VAL A 207 -11.23 -11.19 -21.59
C VAL A 207 -12.58 -11.76 -21.27
N LEU A 208 -12.62 -13.07 -20.97
CA LEU A 208 -13.83 -13.77 -20.56
C LEU A 208 -14.14 -13.46 -19.10
N THR A 209 -15.31 -12.92 -18.84
CA THR A 209 -15.85 -12.65 -17.51
C THR A 209 -17.05 -13.54 -17.20
N ASP A 210 -17.53 -13.50 -15.98
CA ASP A 210 -18.78 -14.14 -15.57
C ASP A 210 -20.05 -13.42 -16.10
N LYS A 211 -19.87 -12.30 -16.81
CA LYS A 211 -20.94 -11.52 -17.46
C LYS A 211 -20.87 -11.53 -18.98
N GLY A 212 -19.87 -12.17 -19.56
CA GLY A 212 -19.66 -12.21 -21.01
C GLY A 212 -18.22 -11.90 -21.39
N GLU A 213 -17.96 -11.84 -22.68
CA GLU A 213 -16.65 -11.57 -23.25
C GLU A 213 -16.47 -10.07 -23.50
N LEU A 214 -15.27 -9.57 -23.20
CA LEU A 214 -14.80 -8.23 -23.51
C LEU A 214 -13.52 -8.34 -24.37
N LYS A 215 -13.23 -7.35 -25.19
CA LYS A 215 -11.99 -7.27 -25.97
C LYS A 215 -11.24 -6.00 -25.65
N SER A 216 -9.89 -6.04 -25.75
CA SER A 216 -9.08 -4.84 -25.52
C SER A 216 -7.76 -4.90 -26.25
N SER A 217 -7.29 -3.74 -26.75
CA SER A 217 -5.97 -3.59 -27.34
C SER A 217 -4.85 -3.67 -26.28
N VAL A 218 -5.07 -3.09 -25.11
CA VAL A 218 -4.11 -3.12 -23.98
C VAL A 218 -4.86 -3.52 -22.71
N VAL A 219 -4.27 -4.40 -21.90
CA VAL A 219 -4.86 -4.81 -20.63
C VAL A 219 -3.93 -4.44 -19.47
N MET A 220 -4.49 -3.81 -18.45
CA MET A 220 -3.82 -3.57 -17.17
C MET A 220 -4.43 -4.42 -16.07
N ILE A 221 -3.64 -5.30 -15.48
CA ILE A 221 -4.05 -6.15 -14.37
C ILE A 221 -3.59 -5.52 -13.05
N ALA A 222 -4.53 -4.94 -12.31
CA ALA A 222 -4.34 -4.30 -11.01
C ALA A 222 -5.08 -5.06 -9.89
N ALA A 223 -5.06 -6.40 -9.94
CA ALA A 223 -5.84 -7.30 -9.10
C ALA A 223 -5.08 -7.75 -7.82
N GLY A 224 -4.11 -6.97 -7.36
CA GLY A 224 -3.32 -7.28 -6.16
C GLY A 224 -2.66 -8.66 -6.23
N GLY A 225 -2.84 -9.51 -5.21
CA GLY A 225 -2.27 -10.86 -5.18
C GLY A 225 -2.69 -11.78 -6.33
N HIS A 226 -3.86 -11.54 -6.95
CA HIS A 226 -4.34 -12.29 -8.11
C HIS A 226 -3.60 -11.92 -9.40
N SER A 227 -2.93 -10.77 -9.46
CA SER A 227 -2.22 -10.32 -10.66
C SER A 227 -1.14 -11.33 -11.10
N LEU A 228 -0.41 -11.94 -10.17
CA LEU A 228 0.57 -12.97 -10.52
C LEU A 228 -0.08 -14.27 -11.01
N MET A 229 -1.25 -14.65 -10.47
CA MET A 229 -1.99 -15.82 -10.96
C MET A 229 -2.39 -15.63 -12.43
N ILE A 230 -2.91 -14.45 -12.75
CA ILE A 230 -3.30 -14.09 -14.13
C ILE A 230 -2.06 -14.04 -15.03
N ALA A 231 -0.96 -13.43 -14.58
CA ALA A 231 0.31 -13.40 -15.31
C ALA A 231 0.81 -14.81 -15.66
N LYS A 232 0.78 -15.73 -14.68
CA LYS A 232 1.20 -17.13 -14.90
C LYS A 232 0.33 -17.87 -15.91
N SER A 233 -0.97 -17.59 -15.96
CA SER A 233 -1.86 -18.21 -16.96
C SER A 233 -1.51 -17.80 -18.39
N LEU A 234 -0.85 -16.66 -18.57
CA LEU A 234 -0.32 -16.17 -19.85
C LEU A 234 1.18 -16.45 -20.06
N GLY A 235 1.80 -17.22 -19.16
CA GLY A 235 3.20 -17.62 -19.26
C GLY A 235 4.22 -16.67 -18.64
N TYR A 236 3.79 -15.56 -18.05
CA TYR A 236 4.66 -14.57 -17.38
C TYR A 236 4.89 -14.91 -15.91
N GLY A 237 6.03 -14.50 -15.37
CA GLY A 237 6.35 -14.62 -13.94
C GLY A 237 6.42 -16.06 -13.40
N LYS A 238 6.73 -17.06 -14.21
CA LYS A 238 6.81 -18.48 -13.80
C LYS A 238 7.83 -18.73 -12.71
N ASN A 239 8.89 -17.94 -12.67
CA ASN A 239 9.94 -17.97 -11.65
C ASN A 239 9.57 -17.23 -10.36
N LEU A 240 8.39 -16.65 -10.27
CA LEU A 240 7.92 -15.92 -9.10
C LEU A 240 6.86 -16.71 -8.35
N ALA A 241 6.75 -16.48 -7.05
CA ALA A 241 5.64 -16.92 -6.21
C ALA A 241 5.18 -15.79 -5.31
N VAL A 242 4.00 -15.90 -4.74
CA VAL A 242 3.48 -14.96 -3.74
C VAL A 242 3.48 -15.60 -2.37
N LEU A 243 4.08 -14.94 -1.40
CA LEU A 243 3.89 -15.20 0.01
C LEU A 243 2.90 -14.16 0.56
N SER A 244 1.66 -14.55 0.77
CA SER A 244 0.65 -13.66 1.33
C SER A 244 0.89 -13.43 2.81
N MET A 245 1.21 -12.18 3.21
CA MET A 245 1.42 -11.80 4.60
C MET A 245 0.20 -11.06 5.13
N ALA A 246 -0.49 -11.65 6.11
CA ALA A 246 -1.63 -11.02 6.77
C ALA A 246 -1.19 -10.16 7.95
N GLY A 247 -1.77 -8.97 8.04
CA GLY A 247 -1.57 -8.06 9.18
C GLY A 247 -2.83 -7.95 10.03
N SER A 248 -2.74 -8.20 11.33
CA SER A 248 -3.80 -7.97 12.31
C SER A 248 -3.55 -6.68 13.07
N PHE A 249 -4.61 -6.11 13.64
CA PHE A 249 -4.53 -4.93 14.49
C PHE A 249 -5.15 -5.20 15.86
N TYR A 250 -4.68 -4.42 16.82
CA TYR A 250 -5.30 -4.25 18.12
C TYR A 250 -5.73 -2.80 18.27
N THR A 251 -6.78 -2.55 19.02
CA THR A 251 -7.28 -1.20 19.32
C THR A 251 -7.20 -0.90 20.80
N ALA A 252 -7.03 0.37 21.12
CA ALA A 252 -7.16 0.92 22.47
C ALA A 252 -7.95 2.23 22.40
N PRO A 253 -8.46 2.77 23.52
CA PRO A 253 -8.91 4.16 23.58
C PRO A 253 -7.82 5.10 23.07
N LYS A 254 -8.16 6.32 22.71
CA LYS A 254 -7.18 7.30 22.25
C LYS A 254 -6.06 7.48 23.28
N VAL A 255 -4.87 7.00 22.95
CA VAL A 255 -3.66 7.09 23.78
C VAL A 255 -2.49 7.77 23.07
N LEU A 256 -2.66 8.06 21.76
CA LEU A 256 -1.69 8.80 20.96
C LEU A 256 -2.38 9.97 20.26
N ASN A 257 -1.66 11.07 20.10
CA ASN A 257 -2.11 12.26 19.38
C ASN A 257 -1.81 12.17 17.89
N GLY A 258 -0.74 11.49 17.53
CA GLY A 258 -0.28 11.28 16.16
C GLY A 258 0.14 9.83 15.91
N LYS A 259 0.97 9.64 14.88
CA LYS A 259 1.47 8.32 14.49
C LYS A 259 2.83 8.05 15.14
N VAL A 260 2.93 6.97 15.89
CA VAL A 260 4.16 6.62 16.62
C VAL A 260 4.63 5.22 16.22
N TYR A 261 5.83 5.15 15.67
CA TYR A 261 6.47 3.94 15.15
C TYR A 261 7.62 3.49 16.05
N THR A 262 7.83 2.19 16.13
CA THR A 262 9.13 1.65 16.61
C THR A 262 10.10 1.53 15.45
N MET A 263 11.39 1.45 15.73
CA MET A 263 12.39 1.18 14.70
C MET A 263 12.16 -0.20 14.07
N GLN A 264 12.35 -0.28 12.76
CA GLN A 264 12.22 -1.54 12.02
C GLN A 264 13.46 -2.41 12.22
N VAL A 265 13.24 -3.73 12.26
CA VAL A 265 14.36 -4.68 12.28
C VAL A 265 14.96 -4.73 10.87
N PRO A 266 16.27 -4.44 10.68
CA PRO A 266 16.85 -4.22 9.35
C PRO A 266 16.68 -5.38 8.34
N LYS A 267 16.60 -6.62 8.84
CA LYS A 267 16.49 -7.83 7.99
C LYS A 267 15.06 -8.27 7.67
N LEU A 268 14.07 -7.60 8.25
CA LEU A 268 12.66 -8.00 8.06
C LEU A 268 11.97 -7.09 7.05
N PRO A 269 11.31 -7.66 6.02
CA PRO A 269 10.61 -6.90 5.00
C PRO A 269 9.25 -6.36 5.47
N PHE A 270 8.97 -6.42 6.76
CA PHE A 270 7.67 -6.11 7.34
C PHE A 270 7.69 -4.80 8.10
N ALA A 271 6.57 -4.10 8.14
CA ALA A 271 6.43 -2.88 8.90
C ALA A 271 6.67 -3.15 10.40
N ALA A 272 7.38 -2.22 11.06
CA ALA A 272 7.42 -2.21 12.51
C ALA A 272 6.03 -1.98 13.09
N ILE A 273 5.81 -2.46 14.31
CA ILE A 273 4.57 -2.15 15.04
C ILE A 273 4.54 -0.66 15.33
N HIS A 274 3.39 -0.06 15.06
CA HIS A 274 3.14 1.34 15.28
C HIS A 274 1.75 1.55 15.89
N GLY A 275 1.54 2.72 16.47
CA GLY A 275 0.26 3.20 16.94
C GLY A 275 -0.22 4.33 16.05
N ASP A 276 -1.44 4.23 15.53
CA ASP A 276 -2.05 5.22 14.63
C ASP A 276 -3.42 5.66 15.15
N PRO A 277 -3.76 6.95 15.04
CA PRO A 277 -5.15 7.39 15.07
C PRO A 277 -5.95 6.73 13.94
N GLU A 278 -7.18 6.35 14.22
CA GLU A 278 -8.08 5.72 13.23
C GLU A 278 -8.83 6.79 12.42
N VAL A 279 -8.93 6.64 11.08
CA VAL A 279 -9.48 7.70 10.20
C VAL A 279 -10.95 8.00 10.43
N HIS A 280 -11.73 7.00 10.88
CA HIS A 280 -13.16 7.15 11.13
C HIS A 280 -13.50 7.40 12.60
N SER A 281 -12.50 7.34 13.51
CA SER A 281 -12.72 7.52 14.94
C SER A 281 -11.51 8.12 15.64
N GLU A 282 -11.60 9.40 15.93
CA GLU A 282 -10.56 10.11 16.71
C GLU A 282 -10.44 9.60 18.17
N GLN A 283 -11.34 8.73 18.62
CA GLN A 283 -11.36 8.16 19.96
C GLN A 283 -10.61 6.84 20.09
N ILE A 284 -10.01 6.36 19.01
CA ILE A 284 -9.36 5.05 18.94
C ILE A 284 -7.93 5.19 18.45
N THR A 285 -6.99 4.54 19.14
CA THR A 285 -5.64 4.27 18.64
C THR A 285 -5.58 2.82 18.19
N ARG A 286 -5.11 2.58 16.97
CA ARG A 286 -4.84 1.23 16.42
C ARG A 286 -3.36 0.92 16.57
N PHE A 287 -3.04 -0.30 17.01
CA PHE A 287 -1.69 -0.84 17.12
C PHE A 287 -1.51 -2.03 16.17
N GLY A 288 -0.46 -2.01 15.40
CA GLY A 288 -0.13 -3.06 14.42
C GLY A 288 0.70 -2.53 13.27
N PRO A 289 0.61 -3.19 12.11
CA PRO A 289 0.06 -4.53 11.93
C PRO A 289 1.00 -5.63 12.45
N THR A 290 0.42 -6.80 12.77
CA THR A 290 1.19 -8.04 12.84
C THR A 290 1.56 -8.50 11.43
N ALA A 291 2.41 -9.52 11.29
CA ALA A 291 2.75 -10.06 9.98
C ALA A 291 2.93 -11.58 10.04
N LYS A 292 1.91 -12.32 9.59
CA LYS A 292 1.94 -13.77 9.50
C LYS A 292 1.63 -14.25 8.08
N PRO A 293 2.26 -15.32 7.58
CA PRO A 293 1.88 -15.91 6.31
C PRO A 293 0.50 -16.56 6.41
N ILE A 294 -0.26 -16.43 5.32
CA ILE A 294 -1.53 -17.12 5.13
C ILE A 294 -1.59 -17.72 3.72
N PHE A 295 -2.37 -18.78 3.57
CA PHE A 295 -2.53 -19.48 2.29
C PHE A 295 -3.79 -19.01 1.54
N GLN A 296 -3.94 -17.69 1.44
CA GLN A 296 -5.06 -17.01 0.78
C GLN A 296 -4.54 -15.76 0.06
N LEU A 297 -5.19 -15.34 -1.01
CA LEU A 297 -4.90 -14.07 -1.68
C LEU A 297 -5.66 -12.91 -1.04
N GLU A 298 -6.78 -13.19 -0.38
CA GLU A 298 -7.58 -12.24 0.39
C GLU A 298 -7.82 -12.77 1.79
N ARG A 299 -7.53 -11.97 2.81
CA ARG A 299 -7.44 -12.43 4.20
C ARG A 299 -8.70 -13.11 4.74
N HIS A 300 -9.86 -12.58 4.45
CA HIS A 300 -11.13 -13.07 5.01
C HIS A 300 -11.97 -13.85 3.99
N ASN A 301 -11.36 -14.27 2.89
CA ASN A 301 -12.04 -14.98 1.82
C ASN A 301 -11.39 -16.35 1.58
N MET A 302 -11.95 -17.39 2.20
CA MET A 302 -11.48 -18.77 2.08
C MET A 302 -11.56 -19.31 0.64
N SER A 303 -12.43 -18.77 -0.20
CA SER A 303 -12.52 -19.21 -1.60
C SER A 303 -11.21 -18.94 -2.39
N THR A 304 -10.38 -18.01 -1.91
CA THR A 304 -9.09 -17.69 -2.53
C THR A 304 -7.95 -18.64 -2.13
N PHE A 305 -8.22 -19.66 -1.31
CA PHE A 305 -7.23 -20.68 -0.91
C PHE A 305 -6.72 -21.45 -2.12
N THR A 306 -7.60 -21.94 -2.98
CA THR A 306 -7.20 -22.66 -4.21
C THR A 306 -6.49 -21.75 -5.21
N GLU A 307 -6.91 -20.50 -5.32
CA GLU A 307 -6.27 -19.47 -6.15
C GLU A 307 -4.85 -19.15 -5.64
N TYR A 308 -4.65 -19.17 -4.32
CA TYR A 308 -3.32 -19.00 -3.71
C TYR A 308 -2.35 -20.09 -4.20
N TRP A 309 -2.74 -21.35 -4.17
CA TRP A 309 -1.84 -22.44 -4.60
C TRP A 309 -1.54 -22.40 -6.10
N LYS A 310 -2.49 -21.95 -6.92
CA LYS A 310 -2.22 -21.65 -8.35
C LYS A 310 -1.20 -20.53 -8.51
N THR A 311 -1.26 -19.52 -7.66
CA THR A 311 -0.33 -18.38 -7.67
C THR A 311 1.04 -18.77 -7.14
N PHE A 312 1.09 -19.49 -6.04
CA PHE A 312 2.34 -19.98 -5.45
C PHE A 312 3.08 -20.91 -6.43
N GLY A 313 2.34 -21.77 -7.10
CA GLY A 313 2.86 -22.79 -8.03
C GLY A 313 3.18 -24.09 -7.29
N ILE A 314 2.64 -25.19 -7.85
CA ILE A 314 2.91 -26.55 -7.33
C ILE A 314 4.17 -27.06 -8.01
N GLY A 315 5.29 -27.15 -7.27
CA GLY A 315 6.56 -27.64 -7.78
C GLY A 315 7.66 -27.63 -6.73
N LEU A 316 8.76 -28.27 -7.02
CA LEU A 316 9.89 -28.38 -6.09
C LEU A 316 10.54 -27.02 -5.81
N SER A 317 10.66 -26.16 -6.82
CA SER A 317 11.35 -24.87 -6.70
C SER A 317 10.67 -23.88 -5.73
N PRO A 318 9.35 -23.64 -5.78
CA PRO A 318 8.67 -22.81 -4.78
C PRO A 318 8.78 -23.38 -3.36
N ILE A 319 8.68 -24.70 -3.20
CA ILE A 319 8.81 -25.36 -1.90
C ILE A 319 10.22 -25.18 -1.33
N LEU A 320 11.26 -25.38 -2.13
CA LEU A 320 12.65 -25.15 -1.72
C LEU A 320 12.92 -23.67 -1.39
N SER A 321 12.28 -22.75 -2.11
CA SER A 321 12.38 -21.32 -1.82
C SER A 321 11.76 -21.01 -0.46
N LEU A 322 10.57 -21.55 -0.17
CA LEU A 322 9.92 -21.37 1.12
C LEU A 322 10.76 -21.98 2.26
N LEU A 323 11.28 -23.20 2.08
CA LEU A 323 12.15 -23.85 3.07
C LEU A 323 13.40 -23.02 3.34
N LYS A 324 14.01 -22.42 2.31
CA LYS A 324 15.17 -21.55 2.48
C LYS A 324 14.81 -20.26 3.22
N ILE A 325 13.66 -19.65 2.92
CA ILE A 325 13.17 -18.45 3.60
C ILE A 325 12.93 -18.73 5.08
N VAL A 326 12.23 -19.84 5.42
CA VAL A 326 11.95 -20.19 6.82
C VAL A 326 13.16 -20.80 7.55
N SER A 327 14.24 -21.15 6.86
CA SER A 327 15.50 -21.57 7.50
C SER A 327 16.26 -20.42 8.17
N ASP A 328 15.94 -19.16 7.83
CA ASP A 328 16.43 -18.00 8.58
C ASP A 328 15.75 -17.97 9.96
N LYS A 329 16.53 -18.18 11.00
CA LYS A 329 16.04 -18.26 12.38
C LYS A 329 15.33 -16.98 12.83
N THR A 330 15.80 -15.83 12.36
CA THR A 330 15.21 -14.51 12.69
C THR A 330 13.82 -14.40 12.09
N LEU A 331 13.69 -14.75 10.80
CA LEU A 331 12.41 -14.71 10.10
C LEU A 331 11.43 -15.75 10.63
N LEU A 332 11.91 -16.99 10.89
CA LEU A 332 11.08 -18.05 11.46
C LEU A 332 10.55 -17.67 12.85
N SER A 333 11.42 -17.15 13.73
CA SER A 333 11.02 -16.69 15.06
C SER A 333 10.00 -15.54 14.96
N TYR A 334 10.22 -14.61 14.05
CA TYR A 334 9.31 -13.49 13.81
C TYR A 334 7.93 -13.99 13.34
N ILE A 335 7.88 -14.89 12.36
CA ILE A 335 6.63 -15.49 11.88
C ILE A 335 5.91 -16.21 13.01
N PHE A 336 6.62 -17.05 13.77
CA PHE A 336 6.04 -17.81 14.87
C PHE A 336 5.43 -16.90 15.95
N VAL A 337 6.15 -15.88 16.37
CA VAL A 337 5.65 -14.90 17.36
C VAL A 337 4.42 -14.17 16.83
N ASN A 338 4.40 -13.78 15.55
CA ASN A 338 3.26 -13.13 14.94
C ASN A 338 2.02 -14.06 14.82
N PHE A 339 2.22 -15.37 14.68
CA PHE A 339 1.13 -16.35 14.80
C PHE A 339 0.51 -16.32 16.19
N LEU A 340 1.35 -16.29 17.23
CA LEU A 340 0.89 -16.27 18.62
C LEU A 340 0.08 -15.01 18.96
N TYR A 341 0.34 -13.88 18.32
CA TYR A 341 -0.41 -12.64 18.53
C TYR A 341 -1.89 -12.77 18.13
N ASP A 342 -2.23 -13.64 17.19
CA ASP A 342 -3.61 -13.84 16.74
C ASP A 342 -4.36 -14.95 17.50
N LEU A 343 -3.69 -15.62 18.44
CA LEU A 343 -4.35 -16.68 19.24
C LEU A 343 -5.27 -16.06 20.30
N PRO A 344 -6.50 -16.57 20.42
CA PRO A 344 -7.39 -16.18 21.51
C PRO A 344 -6.72 -16.34 22.88
N LEU A 345 -7.04 -15.48 23.85
CA LEU A 345 -6.58 -15.48 25.24
C LEU A 345 -5.10 -15.10 25.44
N ILE A 346 -4.16 -15.69 24.68
CA ILE A 346 -2.72 -15.46 24.86
C ILE A 346 -2.20 -14.35 23.97
N GLY A 347 -2.73 -14.17 22.77
CA GLY A 347 -2.24 -13.19 21.80
C GLY A 347 -2.22 -11.77 22.36
N LYS A 348 -3.29 -11.36 23.01
CA LYS A 348 -3.39 -10.06 23.67
C LYS A 348 -2.30 -9.86 24.75
N ARG A 349 -2.00 -10.91 25.54
CA ARG A 349 -0.98 -10.86 26.61
C ARG A 349 0.44 -10.81 26.04
N LEU A 350 0.65 -11.37 24.87
CA LEU A 350 1.93 -11.28 24.17
C LEU A 350 2.08 -9.94 23.45
N PHE A 351 1.04 -9.51 22.72
CA PHE A 351 1.09 -8.31 21.91
C PHE A 351 1.18 -7.02 22.74
N ILE A 352 0.64 -7.00 23.96
CA ILE A 352 0.79 -5.83 24.86
C ILE A 352 2.25 -5.46 25.12
N LYS A 353 3.17 -6.44 25.06
CA LYS A 353 4.60 -6.18 25.25
C LYS A 353 5.16 -5.30 24.10
N GLU A 354 4.68 -5.54 22.90
CA GLU A 354 5.05 -4.73 21.73
C GLU A 354 4.44 -3.32 21.84
N VAL A 355 3.16 -3.23 22.20
CA VAL A 355 2.48 -1.93 22.39
C VAL A 355 3.17 -1.10 23.47
N ARG A 356 3.63 -1.72 24.55
CA ARG A 356 4.36 -1.04 25.64
C ARG A 356 5.74 -0.52 25.26
N LYS A 357 6.30 -0.91 24.12
CA LYS A 357 7.47 -0.22 23.56
C LYS A 357 7.12 1.21 23.15
N ILE A 358 5.85 1.47 22.80
CA ILE A 358 5.33 2.78 22.43
C ILE A 358 4.67 3.46 23.64
N VAL A 359 3.71 2.79 24.26
CA VAL A 359 2.92 3.30 25.41
C VAL A 359 3.14 2.40 26.63
N PRO A 360 4.18 2.64 27.46
CA PRO A 360 4.56 1.73 28.56
C PRO A 360 3.48 1.53 29.61
N SER A 361 2.67 2.59 29.87
CA SER A 361 1.61 2.59 30.87
C SER A 361 0.32 1.91 30.42
N LEU A 362 0.21 1.45 29.15
CA LEU A 362 -1.03 0.85 28.64
C LEU A 362 -1.41 -0.40 29.44
N LYS A 363 -2.65 -0.43 29.93
CA LYS A 363 -3.18 -1.57 30.68
C LYS A 363 -3.67 -2.65 29.70
N LEU A 364 -3.52 -3.91 30.11
CA LEU A 364 -4.00 -5.04 29.31
C LEU A 364 -5.50 -4.95 29.05
N SER A 365 -6.29 -4.42 29.99
CA SER A 365 -7.74 -4.24 29.86
C SER A 365 -8.13 -3.29 28.73
N GLU A 366 -7.31 -2.27 28.45
CA GLU A 366 -7.55 -1.26 27.42
C GLU A 366 -7.32 -1.79 25.99
N LEU A 367 -6.46 -2.82 25.82
CA LEU A 367 -6.15 -3.38 24.53
C LEU A 367 -7.22 -4.38 24.07
N LYS A 368 -7.69 -4.29 22.84
CA LYS A 368 -8.69 -5.19 22.25
C LYS A 368 -8.23 -5.69 20.90
N TYR A 369 -8.38 -6.98 20.60
CA TYR A 369 -8.12 -7.53 19.27
C TYR A 369 -9.18 -7.03 18.28
N ALA A 370 -8.75 -6.45 17.17
CA ALA A 370 -9.63 -5.93 16.14
C ALA A 370 -10.05 -7.06 15.18
N LYS A 371 -11.12 -7.78 15.55
CA LYS A 371 -11.63 -8.93 14.79
C LYS A 371 -12.13 -8.47 13.41
N GLY A 372 -11.75 -9.20 12.35
CA GLY A 372 -12.18 -8.91 10.98
C GLY A 372 -11.42 -7.76 10.31
N ILE A 373 -10.45 -7.16 11.00
CA ILE A 373 -9.64 -6.04 10.49
C ILE A 373 -8.26 -6.53 10.04
N GLY A 374 -7.78 -5.95 8.95
CA GLY A 374 -6.48 -6.22 8.34
C GLY A 374 -6.56 -6.95 7.01
N GLY A 375 -5.64 -6.64 6.13
CA GLY A 375 -5.55 -7.19 4.77
C GLY A 375 -4.37 -8.13 4.56
N THR A 376 -4.12 -8.43 3.31
CA THR A 376 -2.96 -9.19 2.86
C THR A 376 -1.97 -8.29 2.13
N ARG A 377 -0.68 -8.57 2.34
CA ARG A 377 0.41 -8.02 1.55
C ARG A 377 1.02 -9.13 0.73
N PRO A 378 0.84 -9.14 -0.60
CA PRO A 378 1.48 -10.12 -1.46
C PRO A 378 2.98 -9.83 -1.54
N GLN A 379 3.80 -10.62 -0.86
CA GLN A 379 5.27 -10.54 -0.97
C GLN A 379 5.74 -11.45 -2.09
N ILE A 380 6.56 -10.93 -2.99
CA ILE A 380 7.10 -11.73 -4.08
C ILE A 380 8.29 -12.57 -3.60
N VAL A 381 8.24 -13.84 -3.92
CA VAL A 381 9.34 -14.78 -3.78
C VAL A 381 9.91 -15.05 -5.16
N ASN A 382 11.18 -14.77 -5.34
CA ASN A 382 11.90 -15.16 -6.54
C ASN A 382 12.45 -16.60 -6.37
N ASN A 383 11.91 -17.53 -7.12
CA ASN A 383 12.25 -18.94 -7.01
C ASN A 383 13.65 -19.26 -7.58
N THR A 384 14.22 -18.41 -8.42
CA THR A 384 15.56 -18.55 -8.94
C THR A 384 16.60 -18.18 -7.89
N THR A 385 16.44 -17.00 -7.25
CA THR A 385 17.33 -16.53 -6.19
C THR A 385 17.00 -17.11 -4.81
N ARG A 386 15.78 -17.64 -4.66
CA ARG A 386 15.20 -18.13 -3.39
C ARG A 386 15.17 -17.06 -2.30
N LYS A 387 14.80 -15.84 -2.69
CA LYS A 387 14.73 -14.68 -1.79
C LYS A 387 13.36 -14.00 -1.89
N LEU A 388 12.99 -13.32 -0.80
CA LEU A 388 11.91 -12.34 -0.82
C LEU A 388 12.39 -11.10 -1.57
N GLU A 389 11.64 -10.68 -2.58
CA GLU A 389 11.87 -9.43 -3.26
C GLU A 389 11.28 -8.27 -2.45
N MET A 390 12.09 -7.22 -2.30
CA MET A 390 11.70 -6.04 -1.52
C MET A 390 11.20 -4.95 -2.46
N GLY A 391 9.97 -4.51 -2.28
CA GLY A 391 9.40 -3.42 -3.05
C GLY A 391 8.28 -3.83 -3.99
N GLU A 392 8.03 -2.99 -4.98
CA GLU A 392 6.97 -3.19 -5.96
C GLU A 392 7.38 -4.22 -7.01
N ALA A 393 6.45 -5.09 -7.37
CA ALA A 393 6.62 -6.03 -8.47
C ALA A 393 5.65 -5.68 -9.60
N LYS A 394 6.21 -5.40 -10.76
CA LYS A 394 5.48 -5.13 -11.98
C LYS A 394 6.04 -6.03 -13.09
N LEU A 395 5.18 -6.72 -13.79
CA LEU A 395 5.54 -7.49 -14.98
C LEU A 395 4.91 -6.83 -16.21
N SER A 396 5.62 -6.84 -17.32
CA SER A 396 5.10 -6.38 -18.60
C SER A 396 5.21 -7.50 -19.61
N GLY A 397 4.15 -7.71 -20.35
CA GLY A 397 4.10 -8.57 -21.51
C GLY A 397 3.80 -7.76 -22.77
N GLU A 398 3.44 -8.45 -23.83
CA GLU A 398 3.05 -7.81 -25.06
C GLU A 398 1.67 -7.17 -24.93
N LYS A 399 1.60 -5.81 -24.90
CA LYS A 399 0.39 -5.00 -24.68
C LYS A 399 -0.38 -5.35 -23.38
N ILE A 400 0.31 -5.87 -22.35
CA ILE A 400 -0.28 -6.17 -21.05
C ILE A 400 0.68 -5.81 -19.91
N ILE A 401 0.14 -5.27 -18.84
CA ILE A 401 0.89 -4.93 -17.61
C ILE A 401 0.22 -5.64 -16.43
N PHE A 402 1.05 -6.26 -15.57
CA PHE A 402 0.58 -6.87 -14.31
C PHE A 402 1.21 -6.11 -13.14
N ASN A 403 0.38 -5.44 -12.38
CA ASN A 403 0.79 -4.77 -11.16
C ASN A 403 0.49 -5.67 -9.94
N ILE A 404 1.55 -6.12 -9.26
CA ILE A 404 1.45 -7.01 -8.08
C ILE A 404 1.85 -6.23 -6.82
N THR A 405 1.68 -4.96 -6.81
CA THR A 405 2.31 -4.01 -5.88
C THR A 405 2.15 -4.38 -4.41
N PRO A 406 3.23 -4.75 -3.68
CA PRO A 406 3.23 -4.78 -2.22
C PRO A 406 3.25 -3.35 -1.64
N SER A 407 3.10 -3.23 -0.31
CA SER A 407 3.24 -1.93 0.38
C SER A 407 4.60 -1.25 0.05
N PRO A 408 4.63 0.06 -0.26
CA PRO A 408 3.59 1.06 -0.02
C PRO A 408 2.69 1.40 -1.24
N GLY A 409 2.22 0.43 -2.00
CA GLY A 409 1.53 0.59 -3.28
C GLY A 409 0.42 1.64 -3.32
N ALA A 410 -0.28 1.88 -2.22
CA ALA A 410 -1.28 2.95 -2.16
C ALA A 410 -0.64 4.35 -2.16
N SER A 411 0.51 4.53 -1.50
CA SER A 411 1.26 5.79 -1.50
C SER A 411 1.93 6.10 -2.85
N THR A 412 2.14 5.08 -3.67
CA THR A 412 2.83 5.20 -4.96
C THR A 412 1.87 5.10 -6.16
N CYS A 413 0.55 5.05 -5.92
CA CYS A 413 -0.43 4.73 -6.96
C CYS A 413 -0.44 5.70 -8.13
N LEU A 414 -0.30 7.02 -7.91
CA LEU A 414 -0.26 8.02 -8.98
C LEU A 414 1.08 8.01 -9.75
N GLY A 415 2.21 7.78 -9.07
CA GLY A 415 3.49 7.61 -9.73
C GLY A 415 3.52 6.36 -10.60
N ASN A 416 2.90 5.27 -10.13
CA ASN A 416 2.70 4.06 -10.93
C ASN A 416 1.77 4.34 -12.12
N ALA A 417 0.67 5.05 -11.92
CA ALA A 417 -0.26 5.41 -12.99
C ALA A 417 0.42 6.26 -14.07
N TYR A 418 1.31 7.19 -13.68
CA TYR A 418 2.12 7.98 -14.63
C TYR A 418 2.99 7.08 -15.54
N SER A 419 3.78 6.18 -14.94
CA SER A 419 4.64 5.27 -15.69
C SER A 419 3.85 4.25 -16.52
N ASP A 420 2.73 3.75 -16.01
CA ASP A 420 1.87 2.83 -16.72
C ASP A 420 1.17 3.50 -17.91
N THR A 421 0.74 4.76 -17.76
CA THR A 421 0.18 5.55 -18.86
C THR A 421 1.18 5.71 -20.00
N GLN A 422 2.44 6.02 -19.70
CA GLN A 422 3.48 6.11 -20.73
C GLN A 422 3.63 4.77 -21.50
N LYS A 423 3.65 3.66 -20.76
CA LYS A 423 3.77 2.32 -21.34
C LYS A 423 2.55 1.94 -22.19
N ILE A 424 1.36 2.30 -21.74
CA ILE A 424 0.10 2.07 -22.46
C ILE A 424 0.10 2.84 -23.78
N ILE A 425 0.53 4.10 -23.80
CA ILE A 425 0.65 4.89 -25.03
C ILE A 425 1.62 4.24 -26.03
N GLU A 426 2.78 3.75 -25.54
CA GLU A 426 3.72 2.97 -26.37
C GLU A 426 3.06 1.73 -26.96
N PHE A 427 2.33 0.96 -26.16
CA PHE A 427 1.62 -0.25 -26.58
C PHE A 427 0.53 0.03 -27.64
N LEU A 428 -0.09 1.20 -27.58
CA LEU A 428 -1.07 1.68 -28.57
C LEU A 428 -0.39 2.29 -29.82
N GLY A 429 0.92 2.14 -29.96
CA GLY A 429 1.68 2.62 -31.13
C GLY A 429 1.78 4.14 -31.19
N ASN A 430 1.74 4.84 -30.05
CA ASN A 430 1.76 6.30 -29.92
C ASN A 430 0.64 7.02 -30.70
N LYS A 431 -0.49 6.33 -30.93
CA LYS A 431 -1.67 6.90 -31.60
C LYS A 431 -2.39 7.94 -30.72
N PHE A 432 -2.20 7.86 -29.40
CA PHE A 432 -2.81 8.73 -28.40
C PHE A 432 -1.75 9.59 -27.73
N LYS A 433 -2.18 10.71 -27.15
CA LYS A 433 -1.30 11.67 -26.49
C LYS A 433 -1.44 11.58 -24.98
N PHE A 434 -0.33 11.65 -24.28
CA PHE A 434 -0.29 11.87 -22.84
C PHE A 434 0.14 13.30 -22.55
N ASN A 435 -0.75 14.09 -21.97
CA ASN A 435 -0.46 15.47 -21.55
C ASN A 435 0.35 15.47 -20.26
N LYS A 436 1.67 15.18 -20.39
CA LYS A 436 2.61 15.13 -19.26
C LYS A 436 2.70 16.46 -18.53
N GLU A 437 2.70 17.58 -19.27
CA GLU A 437 2.79 18.92 -18.69
C GLU A 437 1.64 19.23 -17.74
N ALA A 438 0.40 18.87 -18.14
CA ALA A 438 -0.75 19.02 -17.28
C ALA A 438 -0.67 18.11 -16.03
N PHE A 439 -0.25 16.84 -16.22
CA PHE A 439 -0.06 15.92 -15.09
C PHE A 439 1.01 16.45 -14.12
N GLU A 440 2.14 16.90 -14.63
CA GLU A 440 3.24 17.43 -13.83
C GLU A 440 2.86 18.73 -13.12
N LYS A 441 2.14 19.62 -13.79
CA LYS A 441 1.61 20.84 -13.20
C LYS A 441 0.67 20.51 -12.03
N ASP A 442 -0.26 19.59 -12.23
CA ASP A 442 -1.28 19.28 -11.23
C ASP A 442 -0.71 18.48 -10.03
N LEU A 443 0.27 17.57 -10.28
CA LEU A 443 0.66 16.57 -9.31
C LEU A 443 2.16 16.55 -8.93
N ILE A 444 3.06 17.22 -9.68
CA ILE A 444 4.50 17.16 -9.41
C ILE A 444 5.08 18.54 -9.09
N LYS A 445 4.76 19.57 -9.85
CA LYS A 445 5.37 20.90 -9.68
C LYS A 445 4.90 21.53 -8.36
N TYR A 446 5.82 21.70 -7.43
CA TYR A 446 5.66 22.65 -6.34
C TYR A 446 5.77 24.07 -6.92
N ASP A 447 4.85 24.95 -6.59
CA ASP A 447 5.07 26.38 -6.73
C ASP A 447 6.20 26.77 -5.75
N PHE A 448 7.40 26.96 -6.27
CA PHE A 448 8.54 27.51 -5.51
C PHE A 448 8.33 28.97 -5.08
N GLN A 449 7.19 29.59 -5.36
CA GLN A 449 6.93 31.00 -5.08
C GLN A 449 6.52 31.33 -3.65
N GLU A 450 6.21 30.34 -2.79
CA GLU A 450 5.88 30.64 -1.38
C GLU A 450 7.07 30.73 -0.42
N THR A 451 8.30 30.46 -0.87
CA THR A 451 9.48 30.46 0.01
C THR A 451 10.25 31.77 0.01
N GLU A 452 9.99 32.71 -0.91
CA GLU A 452 10.69 34.00 -0.96
C GLU A 452 10.02 35.13 -0.18
N ASN A 453 8.79 34.95 0.35
CA ASN A 453 8.09 36.00 1.10
C ASN A 453 8.06 35.75 2.62
N ARG A 454 8.95 34.94 3.17
CA ARG A 454 9.16 34.81 4.61
C ARG A 454 10.63 34.93 4.98
N ILE A 455 11.23 36.07 4.67
CA ILE A 455 12.43 36.60 5.32
C ILE A 455 12.09 37.92 5.93
#